data_7e5def7dcac9896fdad88a8be5ab5489
#
_entry.id   7e5def7dcac9896fdad88a8be5ab5489
#
_cell.length_a   1.000
_cell.length_b   1.000
_cell.length_c   1.000
_cell.angle_alpha   90.00
_cell.angle_beta   90.00
_cell.angle_gamma   90.00
#
_symmetry.space_group_name_H-M   'P 1'
#
loop_
_entity.id
_entity.type
_entity.pdbx_description
1 polymer ?
#
loop_
_entity_poly.entity_id
_entity_poly.type
_entity_poly.pdbx_seq_one_letter_code
_entity_poly.pdbx_strand_id
1 'polypeptide(L)'
;NFVLHLHKQKDMLFDYLSGIKKQYIVIIRLLYESFMMAWHSIITNKIRTFLTLLGITIGIFSIIIVFSAVDSLERGIKNNISSLGSDVIYVQKWPWSFEKDYKWWEYLKRPVPKYSDYIEIVKKAQSVEVAAFSVSTYRQIKYKKNIYDNGLLWANTYDFNKIRSFDIEKGRYFTQIEDKSGKNLCIIGVNIEKNLFGNEEPLDKYLLVDGRKLKIIGVIKKEGAGLFGGSLDDLVIIPLNYARNIIDIRSDYLNPLIMLKAKENVPLEQMRDEVRNILRRKHALKNNQNDDFSLNQANMIISGINQIFKILNLAGWLIGGFSILVGGFGIANIMFVTVRERTNQIGIQKALGAKSRFILIEFLFEGIMLALVGGLLGLIIVYLSTLIISNISEFK
;
A
#
# COMPACT_ATOMS: atom_id res chain seq x y z
N ASN A 1 12.26 55.78 51.21
CA ASN A 1 11.28 55.75 50.13
C ASN A 1 11.45 54.54 49.19
N PHE A 2 12.65 54.00 48.95
CA PHE A 2 12.88 52.88 48.03
C PHE A 2 12.42 51.52 48.58
N VAL A 3 12.59 51.28 49.85
CA VAL A 3 12.20 50.08 50.60
C VAL A 3 10.67 49.94 50.68
N LEU A 4 9.95 51.04 50.82
CA LEU A 4 8.48 51.10 50.82
C LEU A 4 7.88 50.79 49.42
N HIS A 5 8.61 51.17 48.39
CA HIS A 5 8.17 50.86 46.99
C HIS A 5 8.31 49.38 46.64
N LEU A 6 9.39 48.73 47.11
CA LEU A 6 9.63 47.28 46.94
C LEU A 6 8.64 46.43 47.73
N HIS A 7 8.26 46.86 48.94
CA HIS A 7 7.25 46.15 49.75
C HIS A 7 5.87 46.19 49.09
N LYS A 8 5.48 47.36 48.55
CA LYS A 8 4.18 47.53 47.83
C LYS A 8 4.09 46.73 46.52
N GLN A 9 5.21 46.59 45.81
CA GLN A 9 5.28 45.71 44.59
C GLN A 9 5.18 44.24 44.97
N LYS A 10 5.79 43.82 46.06
CA LYS A 10 5.75 42.42 46.54
C LYS A 10 4.34 42.02 46.97
N ASP A 11 3.64 42.92 47.68
CA ASP A 11 2.25 42.66 48.09
C ASP A 11 1.29 42.63 46.90
N MET A 12 1.45 43.51 45.92
CA MET A 12 0.67 43.47 44.67
C MET A 12 0.90 42.17 43.88
N LEU A 13 2.15 41.71 43.81
CA LEU A 13 2.49 40.46 43.13
C LEU A 13 1.90 39.24 43.85
N PHE A 14 1.92 39.28 45.20
CA PHE A 14 1.35 38.21 46.02
C PHE A 14 -0.18 38.16 45.90
N ASP A 15 -0.86 39.30 45.90
CA ASP A 15 -2.31 39.39 45.69
C ASP A 15 -2.70 38.96 44.27
N TYR A 16 -1.92 39.33 43.26
CA TYR A 16 -2.12 38.90 41.86
C TYR A 16 -1.95 37.38 41.72
N LEU A 17 -0.90 36.81 42.27
CA LEU A 17 -0.65 35.36 42.27
C LEU A 17 -1.70 34.57 43.08
N SER A 18 -2.17 35.11 44.19
CA SER A 18 -3.23 34.53 45.01
C SER A 18 -4.58 34.54 44.28
N GLY A 19 -4.85 35.62 43.55
CA GLY A 19 -6.02 35.76 42.68
C GLY A 19 -6.02 34.74 41.53
N ILE A 20 -4.87 34.55 40.86
CA ILE A 20 -4.67 33.53 39.82
C ILE A 20 -4.87 32.13 40.39
N LYS A 21 -4.26 31.82 41.54
CA LYS A 21 -4.39 30.53 42.23
C LYS A 21 -5.84 30.22 42.61
N LYS A 22 -6.59 31.21 43.05
CA LYS A 22 -8.02 31.11 43.38
C LYS A 22 -8.86 30.86 42.15
N GLN A 23 -8.57 31.52 41.02
CA GLN A 23 -9.23 31.26 39.75
C GLN A 23 -8.98 29.83 39.20
N TYR A 24 -7.73 29.34 39.27
CA TYR A 24 -7.40 27.98 38.87
C TYR A 24 -8.13 26.92 39.72
N ILE A 25 -8.20 27.11 41.03
CA ILE A 25 -8.90 26.20 41.96
C ILE A 25 -10.40 26.18 41.61
N VAL A 26 -11.02 27.32 41.33
CA VAL A 26 -12.43 27.40 40.94
C VAL A 26 -12.69 26.69 39.60
N ILE A 27 -11.80 26.88 38.63
CA ILE A 27 -11.89 26.20 37.31
C ILE A 27 -11.76 24.68 37.49
N ILE A 28 -10.76 24.21 38.26
CA ILE A 28 -10.57 22.77 38.49
C ILE A 28 -11.80 22.17 39.21
N ARG A 29 -12.36 22.86 40.17
CA ARG A 29 -13.54 22.43 40.91
C ARG A 29 -14.77 22.38 39.99
N LEU A 30 -14.96 23.39 39.13
CA LEU A 30 -16.01 23.41 38.10
C LEU A 30 -15.87 22.25 37.12
N LEU A 31 -14.66 21.98 36.65
CA LEU A 31 -14.41 20.84 35.77
C LEU A 31 -14.73 19.51 36.45
N TYR A 32 -14.35 19.35 37.73
CA TYR A 32 -14.65 18.15 38.50
C TYR A 32 -16.16 17.99 38.74
N GLU A 33 -16.88 19.04 39.09
CA GLU A 33 -18.33 19.02 39.29
C GLU A 33 -19.07 18.73 37.95
N SER A 34 -18.62 19.36 36.86
CA SER A 34 -19.14 19.08 35.52
C SER A 34 -18.90 17.63 35.07
N PHE A 35 -17.72 17.07 35.38
CA PHE A 35 -17.42 15.67 35.15
C PHE A 35 -18.35 14.73 35.93
N MET A 36 -18.54 14.97 37.22
CA MET A 36 -19.41 14.15 38.06
C MET A 36 -20.88 14.21 37.61
N MET A 37 -21.34 15.39 37.19
CA MET A 37 -22.69 15.56 36.64
C MET A 37 -22.85 14.85 35.31
N ALA A 38 -21.87 14.97 34.39
CA ALA A 38 -21.87 14.25 33.13
C ALA A 38 -21.88 12.74 33.34
N TRP A 39 -21.07 12.24 34.28
CA TRP A 39 -21.05 10.82 34.65
C TRP A 39 -22.38 10.32 35.18
N HIS A 40 -23.01 11.10 36.06
CA HIS A 40 -24.34 10.76 36.62
C HIS A 40 -25.42 10.78 35.53
N SER A 41 -25.38 11.74 34.61
CA SER A 41 -26.29 11.82 33.46
C SER A 41 -26.19 10.59 32.55
N ILE A 42 -24.97 10.14 32.29
CA ILE A 42 -24.66 8.94 31.48
C ILE A 42 -25.31 7.69 32.09
N ILE A 43 -25.23 7.53 33.42
CA ILE A 43 -25.74 6.34 34.13
C ILE A 43 -27.25 6.38 34.27
N THR A 44 -27.85 7.57 34.44
CA THR A 44 -29.31 7.71 34.71
C THR A 44 -30.15 7.44 33.45
N ASN A 45 -29.71 7.89 32.27
CA ASN A 45 -30.44 7.76 31.00
C ASN A 45 -29.84 6.72 30.07
N LYS A 46 -29.74 5.46 30.51
CA LYS A 46 -29.00 4.36 29.88
C LYS A 46 -29.26 4.17 28.38
N ILE A 47 -30.54 4.11 27.97
CA ILE A 47 -30.90 3.84 26.57
C ILE A 47 -30.49 4.99 25.65
N ARG A 48 -30.71 6.24 26.09
CA ARG A 48 -30.36 7.43 25.32
C ARG A 48 -28.83 7.54 25.13
N THR A 49 -28.12 7.39 26.26
CA THR A 49 -26.64 7.40 26.26
C THR A 49 -26.07 6.31 25.39
N PHE A 50 -26.61 5.08 25.50
CA PHE A 50 -26.18 3.96 24.66
C PHE A 50 -26.37 4.25 23.17
N LEU A 51 -27.55 4.75 22.74
CA LEU A 51 -27.81 5.06 21.34
C LEU A 51 -26.87 6.15 20.80
N THR A 52 -26.56 7.16 21.62
CA THR A 52 -25.62 8.21 21.19
C THR A 52 -24.20 7.74 21.13
N LEU A 53 -23.74 7.04 22.17
CA LEU A 53 -22.41 6.43 22.17
C LEU A 53 -22.24 5.48 21.00
N LEU A 54 -23.27 4.68 20.70
CA LEU A 54 -23.28 3.77 19.55
C LEU A 54 -23.14 4.53 18.23
N GLY A 55 -23.87 5.63 18.04
CA GLY A 55 -23.77 6.46 16.83
C GLY A 55 -22.35 7.06 16.66
N ILE A 56 -21.77 7.62 17.72
CA ILE A 56 -20.41 8.18 17.71
C ILE A 56 -19.37 7.08 17.48
N THR A 57 -19.51 5.97 18.20
CA THR A 57 -18.59 4.82 18.12
C THR A 57 -18.56 4.24 16.72
N ILE A 58 -19.73 4.00 16.09
CA ILE A 58 -19.84 3.51 14.72
C ILE A 58 -19.23 4.54 13.75
N GLY A 59 -19.50 5.82 13.96
CA GLY A 59 -18.94 6.89 13.13
C GLY A 59 -17.42 6.88 13.12
N ILE A 60 -16.81 6.90 14.30
CA ILE A 60 -15.34 6.89 14.46
C ILE A 60 -14.74 5.57 13.98
N PHE A 61 -15.35 4.44 14.32
CA PHE A 61 -14.96 3.12 13.83
C PHE A 61 -14.93 3.07 12.30
N SER A 62 -15.99 3.52 11.63
CA SER A 62 -16.08 3.51 10.16
C SER A 62 -15.00 4.37 9.52
N ILE A 63 -14.73 5.55 10.07
CA ILE A 63 -13.68 6.43 9.55
C ILE A 63 -12.32 5.74 9.63
N ILE A 64 -11.97 5.25 10.82
CA ILE A 64 -10.63 4.70 11.05
C ILE A 64 -10.43 3.43 10.22
N ILE A 65 -11.44 2.55 10.13
CA ILE A 65 -11.29 1.29 9.39
C ILE A 65 -11.17 1.53 7.88
N VAL A 66 -11.93 2.50 7.33
CA VAL A 66 -11.84 2.86 5.91
C VAL A 66 -10.46 3.43 5.59
N PHE A 67 -9.99 4.42 6.35
CA PHE A 67 -8.66 5.00 6.12
C PHE A 67 -7.54 3.99 6.33
N SER A 68 -7.62 3.16 7.38
CA SER A 68 -6.63 2.12 7.66
C SER A 68 -6.58 1.08 6.53
N ALA A 69 -7.73 0.65 6.01
CA ALA A 69 -7.78 -0.27 4.88
C ALA A 69 -7.20 0.33 3.60
N VAL A 70 -7.56 1.59 3.29
CA VAL A 70 -7.04 2.31 2.12
C VAL A 70 -5.52 2.48 2.23
N ASP A 71 -5.01 2.92 3.37
CA ASP A 71 -3.57 3.10 3.60
C ASP A 71 -2.79 1.77 3.54
N SER A 72 -3.34 0.69 4.08
CA SER A 72 -2.73 -0.64 4.01
C SER A 72 -2.64 -1.14 2.58
N LEU A 73 -3.71 -1.00 1.81
CA LEU A 73 -3.73 -1.33 0.38
C LEU A 73 -2.73 -0.48 -0.40
N GLU A 74 -2.68 0.84 -0.16
CA GLU A 74 -1.76 1.75 -0.83
C GLU A 74 -0.31 1.37 -0.57
N ARG A 75 0.06 1.12 0.70
CA ARG A 75 1.41 0.68 1.08
C ARG A 75 1.76 -0.68 0.48
N GLY A 76 0.85 -1.66 0.56
CA GLY A 76 1.05 -2.98 -0.01
C GLY A 76 1.30 -2.93 -1.52
N ILE A 77 0.51 -2.14 -2.24
CA ILE A 77 0.68 -1.95 -3.69
C ILE A 77 2.00 -1.24 -4.01
N LYS A 78 2.33 -0.15 -3.29
CA LYS A 78 3.59 0.59 -3.51
C LYS A 78 4.82 -0.26 -3.21
N ASN A 79 4.79 -1.07 -2.15
CA ASN A 79 5.88 -1.98 -1.82
C ASN A 79 6.10 -3.03 -2.93
N ASN A 80 5.01 -3.60 -3.46
CA ASN A 80 5.10 -4.55 -4.57
C ASN A 80 5.62 -3.90 -5.86
N ILE A 81 5.27 -2.64 -6.14
CA ILE A 81 5.80 -1.92 -7.30
C ILE A 81 7.27 -1.56 -7.11
N SER A 82 7.69 -1.27 -5.89
CA SER A 82 9.10 -0.98 -5.59
C SER A 82 10.04 -2.14 -5.93
N SER A 83 9.54 -3.37 -5.90
CA SER A 83 10.31 -4.56 -6.33
C SER A 83 10.62 -4.58 -7.84
N LEU A 84 9.92 -3.78 -8.64
CA LEU A 84 10.24 -3.61 -10.07
C LEU A 84 11.50 -2.78 -10.31
N GLY A 85 12.01 -2.09 -9.29
CA GLY A 85 13.17 -1.19 -9.40
C GLY A 85 12.77 0.21 -9.88
N SER A 86 13.26 1.22 -9.19
CA SER A 86 13.04 2.64 -9.55
C SER A 86 13.94 3.11 -10.68
N ASP A 87 14.99 2.35 -10.98
CA ASP A 87 16.07 2.60 -11.95
C ASP A 87 15.95 1.71 -13.21
N VAL A 88 14.79 1.04 -13.40
CA VAL A 88 14.57 0.07 -14.46
C VAL A 88 13.55 0.58 -15.49
N ILE A 89 13.86 0.42 -16.79
CA ILE A 89 12.94 0.60 -17.91
C ILE A 89 12.55 -0.77 -18.46
N TYR A 90 11.26 -0.95 -18.71
CA TYR A 90 10.66 -2.13 -19.29
C TYR A 90 10.21 -1.83 -20.71
N VAL A 91 10.83 -2.44 -21.72
CA VAL A 91 10.43 -2.32 -23.11
C VAL A 91 9.41 -3.40 -23.42
N GLN A 92 8.20 -2.99 -23.74
CA GLN A 92 7.05 -3.88 -24.01
C GLN A 92 6.18 -3.36 -25.13
N LYS A 93 5.23 -4.20 -25.58
CA LYS A 93 4.20 -3.82 -26.55
C LYS A 93 3.18 -2.85 -25.93
N TRP A 94 2.75 -3.11 -24.70
CA TRP A 94 1.69 -2.42 -23.99
C TRP A 94 2.25 -1.35 -23.06
N PRO A 95 1.74 -0.09 -23.10
CA PRO A 95 2.11 0.91 -22.11
C PRO A 95 1.42 0.65 -20.77
N TRP A 96 2.11 0.95 -19.67
CA TRP A 96 1.55 0.99 -18.33
C TRP A 96 0.86 2.35 -18.12
N SER A 97 -0.27 2.57 -18.79
CA SER A 97 -1.02 3.82 -18.73
C SER A 97 -2.35 3.62 -18.03
N PHE A 98 -2.70 4.60 -17.17
CA PHE A 98 -3.99 4.71 -16.49
C PHE A 98 -4.79 5.91 -17.03
N GLU A 99 -4.50 6.36 -18.24
CA GLU A 99 -5.19 7.47 -18.87
C GLU A 99 -6.66 7.12 -19.16
N LYS A 100 -7.56 8.11 -18.96
CA LYS A 100 -9.00 7.93 -19.20
C LYS A 100 -9.34 7.55 -20.63
N ASP A 101 -8.52 8.03 -21.60
CA ASP A 101 -8.71 7.80 -23.03
C ASP A 101 -7.77 6.71 -23.57
N TYR A 102 -7.46 5.69 -22.75
CA TYR A 102 -6.58 4.59 -23.14
C TYR A 102 -7.17 3.78 -24.29
N LYS A 103 -6.65 4.01 -25.50
CA LYS A 103 -7.09 3.37 -26.75
C LYS A 103 -6.34 2.06 -26.99
N TRP A 104 -6.67 1.01 -26.25
CA TRP A 104 -5.99 -0.29 -26.30
C TRP A 104 -5.90 -0.89 -27.72
N TRP A 105 -6.84 -0.58 -28.62
CA TRP A 105 -6.85 -1.07 -30.00
C TRP A 105 -5.70 -0.50 -30.86
N GLU A 106 -5.14 0.66 -30.54
CA GLU A 106 -3.98 1.21 -31.23
C GLU A 106 -2.72 0.38 -30.96
N TYR A 107 -2.65 -0.25 -29.80
CA TYR A 107 -1.51 -1.06 -29.37
C TYR A 107 -1.59 -2.52 -29.86
N LEU A 108 -2.75 -3.02 -30.31
CA LEU A 108 -2.91 -4.37 -30.82
C LEU A 108 -2.02 -4.67 -32.04
N LYS A 109 -1.82 -3.67 -32.90
CA LYS A 109 -1.02 -3.80 -34.11
C LYS A 109 0.48 -3.64 -33.92
N ARG A 110 0.91 -3.21 -32.72
CA ARG A 110 2.33 -3.04 -32.40
C ARG A 110 3.04 -4.38 -32.39
N PRO A 111 4.29 -4.45 -32.89
CA PRO A 111 5.11 -5.64 -32.73
C PRO A 111 5.48 -5.83 -31.25
N VAL A 112 5.79 -7.06 -30.87
CA VAL A 112 6.42 -7.35 -29.59
C VAL A 112 7.91 -7.10 -29.65
N PRO A 113 8.59 -6.74 -28.53
CA PRO A 113 10.04 -6.61 -28.48
C PRO A 113 10.73 -7.90 -28.93
N LYS A 114 11.72 -7.78 -29.78
CA LYS A 114 12.47 -8.92 -30.31
C LYS A 114 13.82 -9.06 -29.61
N TYR A 115 14.37 -10.26 -29.58
CA TYR A 115 15.73 -10.50 -29.09
C TYR A 115 16.78 -9.66 -29.83
N SER A 116 16.54 -9.35 -31.13
CA SER A 116 17.40 -8.45 -31.90
C SER A 116 17.41 -7.01 -31.38
N ASP A 117 16.31 -6.56 -30.77
CA ASP A 117 16.21 -5.22 -30.19
C ASP A 117 17.01 -5.14 -28.88
N TYR A 118 16.94 -6.20 -28.07
CA TYR A 118 17.80 -6.36 -26.91
C TYR A 118 19.29 -6.29 -27.29
N ILE A 119 19.73 -7.04 -28.31
CA ILE A 119 21.12 -7.02 -28.76
C ILE A 119 21.54 -5.63 -29.26
N GLU A 120 20.66 -4.92 -29.96
CA GLU A 120 20.93 -3.57 -30.47
C GLU A 120 21.10 -2.57 -29.31
N ILE A 121 20.24 -2.65 -28.29
CA ILE A 121 20.36 -1.82 -27.09
C ILE A 121 21.67 -2.09 -26.36
N VAL A 122 21.98 -3.36 -26.09
CA VAL A 122 23.23 -3.75 -25.41
C VAL A 122 24.49 -3.24 -26.13
N LYS A 123 24.45 -3.20 -27.48
CA LYS A 123 25.59 -2.73 -28.27
C LYS A 123 25.74 -1.21 -28.28
N LYS A 124 24.64 -0.45 -28.22
CA LYS A 124 24.65 0.99 -28.52
C LYS A 124 24.34 1.89 -27.32
N ALA A 125 23.63 1.38 -26.32
CA ALA A 125 23.23 2.18 -25.17
C ALA A 125 24.43 2.38 -24.23
N GLN A 126 24.75 3.65 -23.95
CA GLN A 126 25.81 4.02 -23.01
C GLN A 126 25.29 4.23 -21.58
N SER A 127 24.00 4.56 -21.43
CA SER A 127 23.33 4.81 -20.15
C SER A 127 22.88 3.53 -19.44
N VAL A 128 22.84 2.40 -20.14
CA VAL A 128 22.43 1.11 -19.60
C VAL A 128 23.60 0.41 -18.92
N GLU A 129 23.41 0.01 -17.66
CA GLU A 129 24.35 -0.81 -16.90
C GLU A 129 24.15 -2.30 -17.18
N VAL A 130 22.90 -2.74 -17.04
CA VAL A 130 22.52 -4.13 -17.19
C VAL A 130 21.26 -4.22 -18.05
N ALA A 131 21.23 -5.17 -18.96
CA ALA A 131 20.05 -5.48 -19.77
C ALA A 131 19.72 -6.96 -19.68
N ALA A 132 18.43 -7.27 -19.65
CA ALA A 132 17.94 -8.63 -19.72
C ALA A 132 16.79 -8.75 -20.72
N PHE A 133 16.74 -9.89 -21.40
CA PHE A 133 15.61 -10.27 -22.24
C PHE A 133 14.87 -11.44 -21.61
N SER A 134 13.54 -11.34 -21.56
CA SER A 134 12.68 -12.32 -20.93
C SER A 134 11.54 -12.72 -21.85
N VAL A 135 11.12 -13.96 -21.73
CA VAL A 135 9.83 -14.45 -22.24
C VAL A 135 9.15 -15.30 -21.20
N SER A 136 7.83 -15.21 -21.11
CA SER A 136 7.06 -15.97 -20.14
C SER A 136 5.84 -16.64 -20.74
N THR A 137 5.49 -17.81 -20.23
CA THR A 137 4.29 -18.54 -20.64
C THR A 137 3.84 -19.46 -19.51
N TYR A 138 2.55 -19.72 -19.45
CA TYR A 138 2.04 -20.70 -18.49
C TYR A 138 2.16 -22.11 -19.06
N ARG A 139 2.65 -23.04 -18.22
CA ARG A 139 2.82 -24.45 -18.59
C ARG A 139 2.44 -25.35 -17.44
N GLN A 140 2.06 -26.57 -17.78
CA GLN A 140 1.90 -27.63 -16.82
C GLN A 140 3.27 -28.19 -16.46
N ILE A 141 3.55 -28.28 -15.15
CA ILE A 141 4.80 -28.78 -14.58
C ILE A 141 4.52 -30.10 -13.90
N LYS A 142 5.33 -31.12 -14.15
CA LYS A 142 5.13 -32.47 -13.60
C LYS A 142 6.38 -32.96 -12.89
N TYR A 143 6.14 -33.65 -11.79
CA TYR A 143 7.16 -34.42 -11.08
C TYR A 143 6.57 -35.76 -10.64
N LYS A 144 7.07 -36.87 -11.17
CA LYS A 144 6.50 -38.22 -10.93
C LYS A 144 4.99 -38.23 -11.26
N LYS A 145 4.14 -38.44 -10.26
CA LYS A 145 2.67 -38.44 -10.38
C LYS A 145 2.04 -37.07 -10.06
N ASN A 146 2.82 -36.14 -9.48
CA ASN A 146 2.33 -34.84 -9.08
C ASN A 146 2.34 -33.87 -10.27
N ILE A 147 1.28 -33.08 -10.39
CA ILE A 147 1.08 -32.12 -11.46
C ILE A 147 0.80 -30.75 -10.82
N TYR A 148 1.45 -29.73 -11.34
CA TYR A 148 1.21 -28.33 -11.02
C TYR A 148 0.72 -27.65 -12.29
N ASP A 149 -0.58 -27.33 -12.33
CA ASP A 149 -1.20 -26.63 -13.45
C ASP A 149 -0.92 -25.13 -13.38
N ASN A 150 -0.79 -24.49 -14.55
CA ASN A 150 -0.56 -23.06 -14.66
C ASN A 150 0.71 -22.53 -13.96
N GLY A 151 1.79 -23.31 -13.94
CA GLY A 151 3.09 -22.81 -13.50
C GLY A 151 3.65 -21.81 -14.52
N LEU A 152 4.12 -20.64 -14.07
CA LEU A 152 4.71 -19.64 -14.95
C LEU A 152 6.14 -20.03 -15.30
N LEU A 153 6.35 -20.48 -16.53
CA LEU A 153 7.67 -20.70 -17.08
C LEU A 153 8.26 -19.37 -17.55
N TRP A 154 9.35 -18.94 -16.95
CA TRP A 154 10.00 -17.66 -17.25
C TRP A 154 11.43 -17.87 -17.72
N ALA A 155 11.64 -17.71 -19.01
CA ALA A 155 12.96 -17.83 -19.64
C ALA A 155 13.65 -16.47 -19.67
N ASN A 156 14.86 -16.41 -19.09
CA ASN A 156 15.59 -15.16 -18.90
C ASN A 156 17.04 -15.28 -19.34
N THR A 157 17.63 -14.17 -19.82
CA THR A 157 19.09 -14.07 -19.94
C THR A 157 19.75 -14.06 -18.56
N TYR A 158 21.03 -14.44 -18.49
CA TYR A 158 21.81 -14.55 -17.24
C TYR A 158 21.69 -13.30 -16.36
N ASP A 159 21.78 -12.11 -16.95
CA ASP A 159 21.82 -10.85 -16.20
C ASP A 159 20.48 -10.43 -15.56
N PHE A 160 19.44 -11.21 -15.72
CA PHE A 160 18.13 -10.95 -15.12
C PHE A 160 18.18 -10.79 -13.60
N ASN A 161 18.98 -11.62 -12.90
CA ASN A 161 19.13 -11.56 -11.45
C ASN A 161 19.81 -10.29 -10.93
N LYS A 162 20.51 -9.53 -11.80
CA LYS A 162 21.10 -8.24 -11.46
C LYS A 162 20.10 -7.09 -11.55
N ILE A 163 19.02 -7.27 -12.32
CA ILE A 163 17.95 -6.27 -12.46
C ILE A 163 16.88 -6.51 -11.42
N ARG A 164 16.40 -7.76 -11.29
CA ARG A 164 15.46 -8.18 -10.27
C ARG A 164 16.18 -9.09 -9.29
N SER A 165 16.53 -8.53 -8.13
CA SER A 165 17.13 -9.30 -7.04
C SER A 165 16.04 -10.17 -6.39
N PHE A 166 16.35 -11.42 -6.16
CA PHE A 166 15.58 -12.37 -5.36
C PHE A 166 16.51 -13.30 -4.61
N ASP A 167 16.10 -13.71 -3.44
CA ASP A 167 16.87 -14.61 -2.60
C ASP A 167 16.66 -16.07 -3.04
N ILE A 168 17.74 -16.82 -3.13
CA ILE A 168 17.72 -18.28 -3.31
C ILE A 168 17.83 -18.92 -1.94
N GLU A 169 16.82 -19.67 -1.52
CA GLU A 169 16.80 -20.37 -0.24
C GLU A 169 17.66 -21.62 -0.26
N LYS A 170 17.62 -22.36 -1.38
CA LYS A 170 18.37 -23.60 -1.55
C LYS A 170 19.04 -23.61 -2.93
N GLY A 171 20.28 -24.06 -2.99
CA GLY A 171 21.00 -24.19 -4.25
C GLY A 171 21.61 -22.90 -4.77
N ARG A 172 21.55 -22.64 -6.07
CA ARG A 172 22.20 -21.51 -6.73
C ARG A 172 21.48 -21.05 -8.00
N TYR A 173 21.84 -19.85 -8.46
CA TYR A 173 21.47 -19.37 -9.80
C TYR A 173 22.33 -20.04 -10.88
N PHE A 174 21.86 -20.05 -12.13
CA PHE A 174 22.67 -20.54 -13.25
C PHE A 174 23.79 -19.54 -13.60
N THR A 175 24.89 -20.08 -14.08
CA THR A 175 26.05 -19.28 -14.50
C THR A 175 25.90 -18.78 -15.93
N GLN A 176 26.70 -17.78 -16.30
CA GLN A 176 26.69 -17.24 -17.68
C GLN A 176 27.05 -18.31 -18.73
N ILE A 177 27.94 -19.26 -18.37
CA ILE A 177 28.31 -20.37 -19.25
C ILE A 177 27.14 -21.33 -19.44
N GLU A 178 26.39 -21.61 -18.38
CA GLU A 178 25.20 -22.47 -18.42
C GLU A 178 24.08 -21.87 -19.27
N ASP A 179 23.86 -20.53 -19.17
CA ASP A 179 22.92 -19.84 -20.06
C ASP A 179 23.41 -19.87 -21.52
N LYS A 180 24.65 -19.48 -21.78
CA LYS A 180 25.21 -19.47 -23.16
C LYS A 180 25.19 -20.85 -23.81
N SER A 181 25.42 -21.91 -23.05
CA SER A 181 25.40 -23.29 -23.56
C SER A 181 23.99 -23.87 -23.67
N GLY A 182 22.96 -23.17 -23.20
CA GLY A 182 21.58 -23.64 -23.26
C GLY A 182 21.35 -24.92 -22.46
N LYS A 183 21.94 -25.02 -21.24
CA LYS A 183 21.72 -26.18 -20.37
C LYS A 183 20.28 -26.26 -19.88
N ASN A 184 19.77 -27.49 -19.77
CA ASN A 184 18.42 -27.80 -19.30
C ASN A 184 18.30 -27.70 -17.77
N LEU A 185 18.51 -26.49 -17.22
CA LEU A 185 18.47 -26.18 -15.81
C LEU A 185 17.22 -25.36 -15.48
N CYS A 186 16.75 -25.47 -14.22
CA CYS A 186 15.70 -24.59 -13.74
C CYS A 186 15.87 -24.23 -12.26
N ILE A 187 15.28 -23.11 -11.89
CA ILE A 187 15.10 -22.64 -10.52
C ILE A 187 13.60 -22.56 -10.30
N ILE A 188 13.11 -23.04 -9.18
CA ILE A 188 11.68 -23.15 -8.89
C ILE A 188 11.27 -22.24 -7.72
N GLY A 189 10.03 -21.79 -7.73
CA GLY A 189 9.41 -21.10 -6.62
C GLY A 189 8.95 -22.06 -5.52
N VAL A 190 8.78 -21.53 -4.32
CA VAL A 190 8.44 -22.32 -3.12
C VAL A 190 7.10 -23.06 -3.21
N ASN A 191 6.10 -22.48 -3.92
CA ASN A 191 4.81 -23.15 -4.10
C ASN A 191 4.93 -24.38 -4.99
N ILE A 192 5.77 -24.33 -6.03
CA ILE A 192 6.07 -25.46 -6.90
C ILE A 192 6.80 -26.56 -6.10
N GLU A 193 7.79 -26.17 -5.26
CA GLU A 193 8.45 -27.12 -4.37
C GLU A 193 7.43 -27.83 -3.48
N LYS A 194 6.60 -27.11 -2.76
CA LYS A 194 5.63 -27.68 -1.82
C LYS A 194 4.61 -28.59 -2.49
N ASN A 195 4.08 -28.17 -3.64
CA ASN A 195 3.02 -28.92 -4.32
C ASN A 195 3.55 -30.18 -5.03
N LEU A 196 4.76 -30.11 -5.61
CA LEU A 196 5.30 -31.23 -6.38
C LEU A 196 6.15 -32.18 -5.53
N PHE A 197 6.90 -31.68 -4.54
CA PHE A 197 7.87 -32.47 -3.78
C PHE A 197 7.44 -32.77 -2.33
N GLY A 198 6.56 -31.91 -1.74
CA GLY A 198 6.18 -32.04 -0.34
C GLY A 198 7.39 -31.92 0.58
N ASN A 199 7.78 -33.02 1.23
CA ASN A 199 8.97 -33.08 2.10
C ASN A 199 10.23 -33.60 1.39
N GLU A 200 10.15 -33.93 0.09
CA GLU A 200 11.28 -34.46 -0.67
C GLU A 200 12.19 -33.36 -1.15
N GLU A 201 13.51 -33.45 -0.95
CA GLU A 201 14.48 -32.46 -1.42
C GLU A 201 14.41 -32.29 -2.95
N PRO A 202 14.17 -31.09 -3.51
CA PRO A 202 14.00 -30.89 -4.94
C PRO A 202 15.33 -30.76 -5.71
N LEU A 203 16.43 -30.37 -5.05
CA LEU A 203 17.71 -30.14 -5.73
C LEU A 203 18.18 -31.39 -6.44
N ASP A 204 18.84 -31.18 -7.60
CA ASP A 204 19.37 -32.20 -8.51
C ASP A 204 18.33 -33.17 -9.13
N LYS A 205 17.04 -32.97 -8.84
CA LYS A 205 15.97 -33.74 -9.47
C LYS A 205 15.49 -33.07 -10.77
N TYR A 206 14.67 -33.81 -11.50
CA TYR A 206 14.19 -33.37 -12.82
C TYR A 206 12.70 -33.12 -12.80
N LEU A 207 12.31 -31.92 -13.22
CA LEU A 207 10.93 -31.60 -13.58
C LEU A 207 10.68 -31.95 -15.06
N LEU A 208 9.42 -32.23 -15.39
CA LEU A 208 8.94 -32.37 -16.76
C LEU A 208 8.07 -31.16 -17.11
N VAL A 209 8.49 -30.41 -18.13
CA VAL A 209 7.72 -29.32 -18.73
C VAL A 209 7.61 -29.59 -20.22
N ASP A 210 6.40 -29.69 -20.74
CA ASP A 210 6.13 -30.07 -22.14
C ASP A 210 6.91 -31.32 -22.58
N GLY A 211 6.99 -32.34 -21.70
CA GLY A 211 7.70 -33.60 -21.96
C GLY A 211 9.24 -33.51 -21.86
N ARG A 212 9.81 -32.35 -21.57
CA ARG A 212 11.26 -32.12 -21.46
C ARG A 212 11.72 -32.10 -20.01
N LYS A 213 12.87 -32.72 -19.76
CA LYS A 213 13.47 -32.78 -18.41
C LYS A 213 14.29 -31.53 -18.12
N LEU A 214 13.98 -30.84 -17.02
CA LEU A 214 14.71 -29.70 -16.48
C LEU A 214 15.31 -30.07 -15.12
N LYS A 215 16.61 -29.93 -14.96
CA LYS A 215 17.32 -30.20 -13.71
C LYS A 215 17.14 -29.02 -12.75
N ILE A 216 16.65 -29.25 -11.56
CA ILE A 216 16.48 -28.23 -10.52
C ILE A 216 17.85 -27.94 -9.89
N ILE A 217 18.26 -26.67 -9.90
CA ILE A 217 19.51 -26.19 -9.32
C ILE A 217 19.32 -25.17 -8.20
N GLY A 218 18.10 -24.69 -8.00
CA GLY A 218 17.79 -23.74 -6.92
C GLY A 218 16.31 -23.65 -6.62
N VAL A 219 16.02 -23.18 -5.41
CA VAL A 219 14.67 -22.86 -4.94
C VAL A 219 14.66 -21.42 -4.46
N ILE A 220 13.71 -20.64 -4.92
CA ILE A 220 13.56 -19.21 -4.55
C ILE A 220 12.90 -19.15 -3.17
N LYS A 221 13.42 -18.27 -2.32
CA LYS A 221 12.82 -17.96 -1.02
C LYS A 221 11.41 -17.36 -1.21
N LYS A 222 10.50 -17.72 -0.32
CA LYS A 222 9.12 -17.22 -0.36
C LYS A 222 9.08 -15.69 -0.35
N GLU A 223 8.48 -15.08 -1.40
CA GLU A 223 8.25 -13.64 -1.48
C GLU A 223 6.82 -13.23 -1.11
N GLY A 224 5.85 -14.16 -1.25
CA GLY A 224 4.44 -13.88 -1.07
C GLY A 224 3.72 -13.46 -2.36
N ALA A 225 2.43 -13.15 -2.25
CA ALA A 225 1.61 -12.79 -3.40
C ALA A 225 2.00 -11.40 -3.95
N GLY A 226 2.57 -11.37 -5.15
CA GLY A 226 2.80 -10.14 -5.89
C GLY A 226 1.53 -9.67 -6.61
N LEU A 227 1.14 -8.40 -6.47
CA LEU A 227 -0.04 -7.83 -7.12
C LEU A 227 0.17 -7.54 -8.62
N PHE A 228 1.41 -7.29 -9.04
CA PHE A 228 1.75 -6.96 -10.42
C PHE A 228 2.82 -7.91 -10.98
N GLY A 229 2.39 -8.90 -11.72
CA GLY A 229 3.30 -9.77 -12.47
C GLY A 229 3.56 -11.16 -11.88
N GLY A 230 2.70 -11.62 -10.99
CA GLY A 230 2.78 -12.95 -10.40
C GLY A 230 3.78 -13.04 -9.24
N SER A 231 3.53 -13.96 -8.34
CA SER A 231 4.48 -14.32 -7.28
C SER A 231 5.64 -15.10 -7.88
N LEU A 232 6.86 -14.83 -7.45
CA LEU A 232 8.01 -15.70 -7.75
C LEU A 232 7.83 -17.10 -7.14
N ASP A 233 6.86 -17.26 -6.26
CA ASP A 233 6.55 -18.50 -5.58
C ASP A 233 5.97 -19.57 -6.53
N ASP A 234 5.33 -19.17 -7.65
CA ASP A 234 4.63 -20.04 -8.61
C ASP A 234 5.37 -20.20 -9.96
N LEU A 235 6.64 -19.81 -10.02
CA LEU A 235 7.35 -19.78 -11.29
C LEU A 235 8.51 -20.77 -11.39
N VAL A 236 8.87 -21.07 -12.64
CA VAL A 236 10.08 -21.81 -13.01
C VAL A 236 10.94 -20.91 -13.88
N ILE A 237 12.12 -20.53 -13.40
CA ILE A 237 13.11 -19.77 -14.17
C ILE A 237 13.99 -20.73 -14.93
N ILE A 238 14.16 -20.49 -16.23
CA ILE A 238 15.07 -21.26 -17.10
C ILE A 238 15.99 -20.31 -17.89
N PRO A 239 17.16 -20.77 -18.32
CA PRO A 239 18.04 -20.01 -19.21
C PRO A 239 17.35 -19.74 -20.55
N LEU A 240 17.47 -18.50 -21.07
CA LEU A 240 16.85 -18.11 -22.34
C LEU A 240 17.36 -18.93 -23.52
N ASN A 241 18.66 -19.22 -23.57
CA ASN A 241 19.22 -19.99 -24.66
C ASN A 241 18.73 -21.44 -24.68
N TYR A 242 18.38 -22.03 -23.53
CA TYR A 242 17.67 -23.30 -23.52
C TYR A 242 16.25 -23.14 -24.08
N ALA A 243 15.53 -22.11 -23.64
CA ALA A 243 14.17 -21.85 -24.11
C ALA A 243 14.10 -21.66 -25.65
N ARG A 244 15.08 -20.98 -26.25
CA ARG A 244 15.18 -20.77 -27.70
C ARG A 244 15.24 -22.08 -28.51
N ASN A 245 15.72 -23.15 -27.91
CA ASN A 245 15.78 -24.47 -28.57
C ASN A 245 14.46 -25.24 -28.52
N ILE A 246 13.52 -24.79 -27.68
CA ILE A 246 12.28 -25.53 -27.39
C ILE A 246 11.01 -24.74 -27.66
N ILE A 247 11.11 -23.40 -27.71
CA ILE A 247 9.99 -22.47 -27.87
C ILE A 247 10.39 -21.41 -28.92
N ASP A 248 9.47 -21.04 -29.82
CA ASP A 248 9.71 -19.87 -30.68
C ASP A 248 9.55 -18.57 -29.87
N ILE A 249 10.66 -18.04 -29.36
CA ILE A 249 10.70 -16.82 -28.53
C ILE A 249 10.23 -15.55 -29.25
N ARG A 250 9.89 -15.64 -30.56
CA ARG A 250 9.37 -14.52 -31.35
C ARG A 250 7.85 -14.45 -31.30
N SER A 251 7.22 -15.44 -30.71
CA SER A 251 5.76 -15.51 -30.60
C SER A 251 5.20 -14.42 -29.70
N ASP A 252 4.19 -13.72 -30.16
CA ASP A 252 3.45 -12.70 -29.40
C ASP A 252 2.82 -13.24 -28.11
N TYR A 253 2.54 -14.56 -28.06
CA TYR A 253 1.94 -15.24 -26.90
C TYR A 253 2.92 -15.43 -25.73
N LEU A 254 4.21 -15.22 -25.91
CA LEU A 254 5.22 -15.39 -24.89
C LEU A 254 5.51 -14.12 -24.07
N ASN A 255 4.77 -13.04 -24.31
CA ASN A 255 4.95 -11.75 -23.64
C ASN A 255 6.44 -11.34 -23.53
N PRO A 256 7.17 -11.20 -24.66
CA PRO A 256 8.57 -10.83 -24.61
C PRO A 256 8.75 -9.44 -24.00
N LEU A 257 9.80 -9.33 -23.18
CA LEU A 257 10.10 -8.16 -22.37
C LEU A 257 11.60 -7.91 -22.37
N ILE A 258 12.02 -6.65 -22.57
CA ILE A 258 13.39 -6.22 -22.33
C ILE A 258 13.40 -5.39 -21.05
N MET A 259 14.26 -5.73 -20.12
CA MET A 259 14.49 -4.99 -18.87
C MET A 259 15.86 -4.31 -18.95
N LEU A 260 15.90 -3.02 -18.61
CA LEU A 260 17.08 -2.19 -18.73
C LEU A 260 17.29 -1.45 -17.41
N LYS A 261 18.41 -1.71 -16.75
CA LYS A 261 18.81 -1.00 -15.55
C LYS A 261 19.77 0.14 -15.91
N ALA A 262 19.52 1.33 -15.37
CA ALA A 262 20.34 2.50 -15.58
C ALA A 262 21.68 2.38 -14.83
N LYS A 263 22.74 2.96 -15.39
CA LYS A 263 24.00 3.18 -14.66
C LYS A 263 23.78 4.11 -13.47
N GLU A 264 24.61 3.97 -12.44
CA GLU A 264 24.66 4.90 -11.33
C GLU A 264 24.82 6.35 -11.83
N ASN A 265 24.08 7.27 -11.23
CA ASN A 265 24.08 8.71 -11.56
C ASN A 265 23.58 9.08 -12.97
N VAL A 266 22.99 8.15 -13.73
CA VAL A 266 22.32 8.47 -14.98
C VAL A 266 20.82 8.67 -14.73
N PRO A 267 20.26 9.85 -15.06
CA PRO A 267 18.82 10.07 -14.97
C PRO A 267 18.05 9.07 -15.85
N LEU A 268 17.00 8.48 -15.29
CA LEU A 268 16.19 7.48 -15.99
C LEU A 268 15.59 8.03 -17.30
N GLU A 269 15.24 9.32 -17.33
CA GLU A 269 14.76 10.01 -18.53
C GLU A 269 15.82 10.04 -19.64
N GLN A 270 17.09 10.27 -19.30
CA GLN A 270 18.18 10.23 -20.27
C GLN A 270 18.31 8.82 -20.88
N MET A 271 18.27 7.78 -20.06
CA MET A 271 18.29 6.40 -20.55
C MET A 271 17.08 6.11 -21.43
N ARG A 272 15.90 6.57 -21.03
CA ARG A 272 14.66 6.41 -21.80
C ARG A 272 14.79 7.01 -23.19
N ASP A 273 15.28 8.24 -23.29
CA ASP A 273 15.41 8.94 -24.57
C ASP A 273 16.50 8.31 -25.45
N GLU A 274 17.60 7.85 -24.86
CA GLU A 274 18.65 7.10 -25.60
C GLU A 274 18.08 5.81 -26.18
N VAL A 275 17.41 4.99 -25.35
CA VAL A 275 16.81 3.72 -25.77
C VAL A 275 15.73 3.95 -26.82
N ARG A 276 14.89 4.98 -26.65
CA ARG A 276 13.87 5.38 -27.63
C ARG A 276 14.53 5.66 -28.99
N ASN A 277 15.61 6.46 -29.03
CA ASN A 277 16.31 6.79 -30.25
C ASN A 277 16.97 5.58 -30.91
N ILE A 278 17.50 4.63 -30.12
CA ILE A 278 18.05 3.37 -30.63
C ILE A 278 16.96 2.53 -31.30
N LEU A 279 15.85 2.33 -30.62
CA LEU A 279 14.73 1.51 -31.13
C LEU A 279 14.04 2.16 -32.33
N ARG A 280 13.79 3.47 -32.32
CA ARG A 280 13.22 4.20 -33.46
C ARG A 280 14.07 4.03 -34.72
N ARG A 281 15.39 4.14 -34.59
CA ARG A 281 16.33 3.88 -35.71
C ARG A 281 16.30 2.43 -36.16
N LYS A 282 16.28 1.49 -35.21
CA LYS A 282 16.22 0.05 -35.50
C LYS A 282 14.94 -0.35 -36.24
N HIS A 283 13.80 0.24 -35.85
CA HIS A 283 12.51 -0.01 -36.46
C HIS A 283 12.23 0.89 -37.69
N ALA A 284 13.19 1.72 -38.10
CA ALA A 284 13.10 2.67 -39.21
C ALA A 284 11.87 3.60 -39.13
N LEU A 285 11.49 4.02 -37.92
CA LEU A 285 10.38 4.92 -37.67
C LEU A 285 10.71 6.35 -38.10
N LYS A 286 9.80 6.98 -38.86
CA LYS A 286 9.90 8.39 -39.24
C LYS A 286 9.67 9.31 -38.05
N ASN A 287 10.16 10.55 -38.11
CA ASN A 287 10.03 11.53 -37.01
C ASN A 287 8.55 11.83 -36.63
N ASN A 288 7.63 11.76 -37.59
CA ASN A 288 6.20 11.99 -37.39
C ASN A 288 5.40 10.73 -37.02
N GLN A 289 6.05 9.56 -36.91
CA GLN A 289 5.40 8.33 -36.50
C GLN A 289 5.51 8.13 -34.99
N ASN A 290 4.42 7.63 -34.40
CA ASN A 290 4.42 7.20 -33.00
C ASN A 290 5.35 5.99 -32.79
N ASP A 291 5.83 5.83 -31.58
CA ASP A 291 6.61 4.65 -31.20
C ASP A 291 5.75 3.39 -31.31
N ASP A 292 6.31 2.33 -31.89
CA ASP A 292 5.68 1.01 -32.01
C ASP A 292 6.04 0.08 -30.83
N PHE A 293 6.66 0.63 -29.80
CA PHE A 293 7.01 0.01 -28.52
C PHE A 293 6.62 0.92 -27.36
N SER A 294 6.66 0.40 -26.15
CA SER A 294 6.42 1.17 -24.93
C SER A 294 7.63 1.07 -24.00
N LEU A 295 8.04 2.19 -23.44
CA LEU A 295 9.08 2.30 -22.43
C LEU A 295 8.43 2.56 -21.07
N ASN A 296 8.18 1.48 -20.33
CA ASN A 296 7.45 1.50 -19.09
C ASN A 296 8.40 1.66 -17.89
N GLN A 297 7.94 2.36 -16.88
CA GLN A 297 8.66 2.61 -15.63
C GLN A 297 7.72 2.39 -14.44
N ALA A 298 8.26 1.95 -13.30
CA ALA A 298 7.47 1.75 -12.09
C ALA A 298 6.68 3.01 -11.67
N ASN A 299 7.26 4.19 -11.86
CA ASN A 299 6.62 5.47 -11.53
C ASN A 299 5.32 5.73 -12.31
N MET A 300 5.16 5.16 -13.51
CA MET A 300 3.93 5.28 -14.30
C MET A 300 2.77 4.56 -13.60
N ILE A 301 3.04 3.39 -13.04
CA ILE A 301 2.06 2.64 -12.25
C ILE A 301 1.73 3.40 -10.95
N ILE A 302 2.77 3.87 -10.24
CA ILE A 302 2.60 4.60 -8.98
C ILE A 302 1.74 5.86 -9.19
N SER A 303 1.97 6.62 -10.26
CA SER A 303 1.19 7.83 -10.55
C SER A 303 -0.29 7.53 -10.83
N GLY A 304 -0.58 6.46 -11.58
CA GLY A 304 -1.94 6.02 -11.84
C GLY A 304 -2.66 5.54 -10.58
N ILE A 305 -1.97 4.77 -9.76
CA ILE A 305 -2.49 4.29 -8.47
C ILE A 305 -2.75 5.44 -7.52
N ASN A 306 -1.86 6.42 -7.44
CA ASN A 306 -2.07 7.62 -6.61
C ASN A 306 -3.33 8.40 -7.00
N GLN A 307 -3.72 8.40 -8.28
CA GLN A 307 -5.00 9.01 -8.70
C GLN A 307 -6.20 8.24 -8.14
N ILE A 308 -6.15 6.91 -8.17
CA ILE A 308 -7.22 6.06 -7.61
C ILE A 308 -7.32 6.28 -6.10
N PHE A 309 -6.19 6.29 -5.39
CA PHE A 309 -6.18 6.51 -3.94
C PHE A 309 -6.64 7.93 -3.55
N LYS A 310 -6.40 8.96 -4.38
CA LYS A 310 -6.99 10.30 -4.16
C LYS A 310 -8.51 10.26 -4.16
N ILE A 311 -9.11 9.50 -5.08
CA ILE A 311 -10.57 9.36 -5.16
C ILE A 311 -11.09 8.57 -3.95
N LEU A 312 -10.42 7.46 -3.58
CA LEU A 312 -10.79 6.66 -2.42
C LEU A 312 -10.70 7.47 -1.11
N ASN A 313 -9.63 8.26 -0.95
CA ASN A 313 -9.46 9.13 0.20
C ASN A 313 -10.54 10.23 0.25
N LEU A 314 -10.91 10.81 -0.89
CA LEU A 314 -12.01 11.78 -0.95
C LEU A 314 -13.34 11.13 -0.52
N ALA A 315 -13.63 9.93 -1.00
CA ALA A 315 -14.81 9.18 -0.56
C ALA A 315 -14.76 8.88 0.95
N GLY A 316 -13.59 8.48 1.48
CA GLY A 316 -13.38 8.30 2.92
C GLY A 316 -13.66 9.57 3.73
N TRP A 317 -13.19 10.73 3.25
CA TRP A 317 -13.50 12.03 3.87
C TRP A 317 -14.99 12.37 3.85
N LEU A 318 -15.69 12.07 2.76
CA LEU A 318 -17.15 12.28 2.69
C LEU A 318 -17.89 11.38 3.69
N ILE A 319 -17.58 10.08 3.70
CA ILE A 319 -18.18 9.11 4.64
C ILE A 319 -17.88 9.54 6.08
N GLY A 320 -16.63 9.90 6.37
CA GLY A 320 -16.18 10.37 7.68
C GLY A 320 -16.89 11.65 8.10
N GLY A 321 -17.01 12.63 7.21
CA GLY A 321 -17.70 13.88 7.45
C GLY A 321 -19.16 13.68 7.78
N PHE A 322 -19.88 12.86 7.01
CA PHE A 322 -21.27 12.51 7.33
C PHE A 322 -21.42 11.76 8.64
N SER A 323 -20.51 10.86 8.96
CA SER A 323 -20.51 10.13 10.24
C SER A 323 -20.33 11.07 11.43
N ILE A 324 -19.41 12.05 11.33
CA ILE A 324 -19.22 13.08 12.36
C ILE A 324 -20.48 13.95 12.50
N LEU A 325 -21.10 14.35 11.39
CA LEU A 325 -22.33 15.13 11.41
C LEU A 325 -23.48 14.37 12.09
N VAL A 326 -23.67 13.10 11.75
CA VAL A 326 -24.69 12.25 12.40
C VAL A 326 -24.43 12.09 13.89
N GLY A 327 -23.17 11.85 14.29
CA GLY A 327 -22.77 11.81 15.71
C GLY A 327 -23.01 13.14 16.42
N GLY A 328 -22.66 14.26 15.79
CA GLY A 328 -22.90 15.61 16.31
C GLY A 328 -24.37 15.93 16.48
N PHE A 329 -25.23 15.59 15.51
CA PHE A 329 -26.67 15.72 15.64
C PHE A 329 -27.26 14.83 16.75
N GLY A 330 -26.71 13.63 16.92
CA GLY A 330 -27.05 12.75 18.04
C GLY A 330 -26.78 13.41 19.40
N ILE A 331 -25.57 13.98 19.57
CA ILE A 331 -25.22 14.73 20.80
C ILE A 331 -26.13 15.93 20.96
N ALA A 332 -26.32 16.75 19.92
CA ALA A 332 -27.16 17.94 19.98
C ALA A 332 -28.61 17.60 20.39
N ASN A 333 -29.20 16.56 19.82
CA ASN A 333 -30.55 16.12 20.18
C ASN A 333 -30.64 15.73 21.65
N ILE A 334 -29.67 15.01 22.18
CA ILE A 334 -29.63 14.65 23.61
C ILE A 334 -29.50 15.90 24.45
N MET A 335 -28.62 16.81 24.10
CA MET A 335 -28.41 18.06 24.85
C MET A 335 -29.68 18.91 24.89
N PHE A 336 -30.43 19.01 23.78
CA PHE A 336 -31.73 19.72 23.79
C PHE A 336 -32.72 19.09 24.75
N VAL A 337 -32.85 17.77 24.75
CA VAL A 337 -33.77 17.07 25.66
C VAL A 337 -33.30 17.21 27.11
N THR A 338 -32.00 17.04 27.39
CA THR A 338 -31.42 17.20 28.75
C THR A 338 -31.65 18.61 29.31
N VAL A 339 -31.43 19.65 28.50
CA VAL A 339 -31.69 21.04 28.90
C VAL A 339 -33.18 21.24 29.22
N ARG A 340 -34.09 20.67 28.44
CA ARG A 340 -35.55 20.74 28.67
C ARG A 340 -35.94 20.03 29.96
N GLU A 341 -35.41 18.84 30.22
CA GLU A 341 -35.65 18.08 31.46
C GLU A 341 -35.13 18.79 32.72
N ARG A 342 -34.02 19.52 32.59
CA ARG A 342 -33.38 20.25 33.69
C ARG A 342 -33.75 21.73 33.78
N THR A 343 -34.78 22.18 33.06
CA THR A 343 -35.18 23.60 33.04
C THR A 343 -35.46 24.18 34.42
N ASN A 344 -36.07 23.43 35.32
CA ASN A 344 -36.33 23.84 36.69
C ASN A 344 -35.04 24.05 37.50
N GLN A 345 -34.05 23.16 37.34
CA GLN A 345 -32.75 23.25 37.99
C GLN A 345 -31.96 24.47 37.48
N ILE A 346 -31.98 24.69 36.14
CA ILE A 346 -31.38 25.87 35.51
C ILE A 346 -32.07 27.17 36.03
N GLY A 347 -33.37 27.15 36.23
CA GLY A 347 -34.12 28.28 36.80
C GLY A 347 -33.66 28.62 38.25
N ILE A 348 -33.46 27.60 39.07
CA ILE A 348 -32.97 27.76 40.45
C ILE A 348 -31.50 28.28 40.43
N GLN A 349 -30.65 27.72 39.62
CA GLN A 349 -29.27 28.20 39.47
C GLN A 349 -29.19 29.68 39.06
N LYS A 350 -30.04 30.10 38.11
CA LYS A 350 -30.15 31.50 37.68
C LYS A 350 -30.67 32.41 38.79
N ALA A 351 -31.68 31.95 39.54
CA ALA A 351 -32.22 32.72 40.68
C ALA A 351 -31.19 32.92 41.76
N LEU A 352 -30.24 31.96 41.97
CA LEU A 352 -29.10 32.05 42.86
C LEU A 352 -27.94 32.89 42.32
N GLY A 353 -28.07 33.46 41.08
CA GLY A 353 -27.05 34.36 40.49
C GLY A 353 -26.03 33.67 39.57
N ALA A 354 -26.25 32.42 39.16
CA ALA A 354 -25.37 31.77 38.22
C ALA A 354 -25.38 32.45 36.83
N LYS A 355 -24.21 32.77 36.32
CA LYS A 355 -24.04 33.38 34.99
C LYS A 355 -24.40 32.34 33.89
N SER A 356 -25.12 32.76 32.86
CA SER A 356 -25.50 31.89 31.74
C SER A 356 -24.33 31.16 31.06
N ARG A 357 -23.11 31.74 31.11
CA ARG A 357 -21.88 31.12 30.59
C ARG A 357 -21.50 29.85 31.38
N PHE A 358 -21.73 29.80 32.70
CA PHE A 358 -21.42 28.61 33.50
C PHE A 358 -22.36 27.44 33.11
N ILE A 359 -23.61 27.71 32.95
CA ILE A 359 -24.62 26.73 32.54
C ILE A 359 -24.27 26.20 31.15
N LEU A 360 -23.89 27.09 30.22
CA LEU A 360 -23.47 26.68 28.85
C LEU A 360 -22.25 25.77 28.89
N ILE A 361 -21.21 26.11 29.71
CA ILE A 361 -19.99 25.30 29.85
C ILE A 361 -20.30 23.93 30.43
N GLU A 362 -21.19 23.82 31.40
CA GLU A 362 -21.62 22.55 32.00
C GLU A 362 -22.17 21.58 30.92
N PHE A 363 -23.11 22.04 30.09
CA PHE A 363 -23.69 21.23 29.02
C PHE A 363 -22.69 20.93 27.90
N LEU A 364 -21.85 21.92 27.53
CA LEU A 364 -20.81 21.69 26.52
C LEU A 364 -19.84 20.60 26.98
N PHE A 365 -19.47 20.61 28.27
CA PHE A 365 -18.58 19.62 28.84
C PHE A 365 -19.19 18.21 28.85
N GLU A 366 -20.51 18.11 29.12
CA GLU A 366 -21.26 16.84 29.01
C GLU A 366 -21.19 16.29 27.58
N GLY A 367 -21.40 17.13 26.56
CA GLY A 367 -21.27 16.73 25.15
C GLY A 367 -19.87 16.28 24.77
N ILE A 368 -18.84 17.00 25.23
CA ILE A 368 -17.43 16.63 25.00
C ILE A 368 -17.10 15.28 25.65
N MET A 369 -17.56 15.05 26.87
CA MET A 369 -17.35 13.77 27.57
C MET A 369 -17.99 12.60 26.83
N LEU A 370 -19.22 12.78 26.33
CA LEU A 370 -19.88 11.76 25.50
C LEU A 370 -19.09 11.47 24.21
N ALA A 371 -18.60 12.52 23.55
CA ALA A 371 -17.78 12.37 22.36
C ALA A 371 -16.46 11.62 22.63
N LEU A 372 -15.78 11.95 23.75
CA LEU A 372 -14.53 11.29 24.16
C LEU A 372 -14.77 9.81 24.50
N VAL A 373 -15.80 9.49 25.27
CA VAL A 373 -16.14 8.09 25.61
C VAL A 373 -16.51 7.30 24.35
N GLY A 374 -17.34 7.86 23.48
CA GLY A 374 -17.70 7.23 22.21
C GLY A 374 -16.48 7.02 21.29
N GLY A 375 -15.58 8.02 21.26
CA GLY A 375 -14.31 7.93 20.53
C GLY A 375 -13.37 6.84 21.05
N LEU A 376 -13.20 6.75 22.35
CA LEU A 376 -12.41 5.70 22.99
C LEU A 376 -12.97 4.30 22.72
N LEU A 377 -14.28 4.14 22.80
CA LEU A 377 -14.95 2.88 22.45
C LEU A 377 -14.73 2.52 20.97
N GLY A 378 -14.85 3.51 20.07
CA GLY A 378 -14.53 3.33 18.65
C GLY A 378 -13.10 2.85 18.41
N LEU A 379 -12.11 3.46 19.06
CA LEU A 379 -10.70 3.06 18.99
C LEU A 379 -10.48 1.64 19.52
N ILE A 380 -11.10 1.28 20.65
CA ILE A 380 -10.99 -0.06 21.23
C ILE A 380 -11.54 -1.11 20.24
N ILE A 381 -12.69 -0.85 19.62
CA ILE A 381 -13.28 -1.77 18.65
C ILE A 381 -12.38 -1.93 17.43
N VAL A 382 -11.79 -0.83 16.90
CA VAL A 382 -10.80 -0.90 15.81
C VAL A 382 -9.62 -1.76 16.22
N TYR A 383 -9.05 -1.51 17.40
CA TYR A 383 -7.90 -2.27 17.89
C TYR A 383 -8.20 -3.77 18.01
N LEU A 384 -9.35 -4.12 18.57
CA LEU A 384 -9.79 -5.53 18.67
C LEU A 384 -10.01 -6.13 17.28
N SER A 385 -10.61 -5.39 16.36
CA SER A 385 -10.82 -5.84 14.97
C SER A 385 -9.48 -6.10 14.25
N THR A 386 -8.50 -5.21 14.42
CA THR A 386 -7.18 -5.39 13.81
C THR A 386 -6.43 -6.59 14.41
N LEU A 387 -6.54 -6.84 15.73
CA LEU A 387 -5.97 -8.04 16.36
C LEU A 387 -6.60 -9.33 15.82
N ILE A 388 -7.91 -9.36 15.61
CA ILE A 388 -8.60 -10.52 15.04
C ILE A 388 -8.12 -10.77 13.61
N ILE A 389 -8.07 -9.73 12.78
CA ILE A 389 -7.63 -9.83 11.38
C ILE A 389 -6.15 -10.25 11.29
N SER A 390 -5.28 -9.75 12.17
CA SER A 390 -3.86 -10.10 12.16
C SER A 390 -3.57 -11.55 12.58
N ASN A 391 -4.47 -12.16 13.36
CA ASN A 391 -4.36 -13.57 13.75
C ASN A 391 -4.90 -14.54 12.69
N ILE A 392 -5.71 -14.07 11.74
CA ILE A 392 -6.11 -14.84 10.57
C ILE A 392 -4.91 -14.83 9.62
N SER A 393 -4.14 -15.92 9.62
CA SER A 393 -2.80 -16.07 9.01
C SER A 393 -2.71 -15.84 7.49
N GLU A 394 -3.78 -15.51 6.81
CA GLU A 394 -3.84 -15.23 5.38
C GLU A 394 -3.59 -13.74 5.03
N PHE A 395 -3.56 -12.85 6.03
CA PHE A 395 -3.40 -11.40 5.83
C PHE A 395 -2.09 -10.83 6.40
N LYS A 396 -1.06 -11.67 6.54
CA LYS A 396 0.30 -11.21 6.91
C LYS A 396 1.12 -10.85 5.71
#